data_555068035e7acea15285df3816df646a
#
_entry.id   555068035e7acea15285df3816df646a
#
_cell.length_a   1.000
_cell.length_b   1.000
_cell.length_c   1.000
_cell.angle_alpha   90.00
_cell.angle_beta   90.00
_cell.angle_gamma   90.00
#
_symmetry.space_group_name_H-M   'P 1'
#
loop_
_entity.id
_entity.type
_entity.pdbx_description
1 polymer ?
#
loop_
_entity_poly.entity_id
_entity_poly.type
_entity_poly.pdbx_seq_one_letter_code
_entity_poly.pdbx_strand_id
1 'polypeptide(L)'
;MITAGLTSDSARIRIINDWVYHNHGFGKNNQFFVVPALGPTPVQVLETGGDCGDKSRLVSAMLRELGIQSGLVMIFSCRDCMPIHTLVEARYEGGRMVVDPIWDIDYPAADGRFLGVRDLAGTSLGRDRLAQLQLQRGTADKIRWMPENEATFDFAKPLNWDKNLVTRFAAYGLSLLGYDPGQLFRPQFLEDPKLALTLALLAVAAMIVAANFVVRAISELCNKYT
;
A
#
# COMPACT_ATOMS: atom_id res chain seq x y z
N MET A 1 0.30 24.39 3.18
CA MET A 1 0.54 22.95 3.36
C MET A 1 -0.33 22.48 4.52
N ILE A 2 -1.13 21.42 4.35
CA ILE A 2 -2.13 20.98 5.36
C ILE A 2 -1.50 20.51 6.69
N THR A 3 -0.23 20.17 6.69
CA THR A 3 0.53 19.71 7.85
C THR A 3 1.37 20.80 8.51
N ALA A 4 1.20 22.08 8.10
CA ALA A 4 1.98 23.19 8.67
C ALA A 4 1.73 23.34 10.18
N GLY A 5 2.81 23.44 10.94
CA GLY A 5 2.74 23.58 12.42
C GLY A 5 2.58 22.26 13.18
N LEU A 6 2.37 21.12 12.52
CA LEU A 6 2.33 19.81 13.19
C LEU A 6 3.74 19.27 13.39
N THR A 7 4.05 18.87 14.63
CA THR A 7 5.37 18.36 15.01
C THR A 7 5.44 16.85 15.09
N SER A 8 4.32 16.16 15.41
CA SER A 8 4.28 14.71 15.51
C SER A 8 3.87 14.05 14.18
N ASP A 9 4.47 12.92 13.87
CA ASP A 9 4.13 12.15 12.66
C ASP A 9 2.72 11.56 12.75
N SER A 10 2.28 11.12 13.92
CA SER A 10 0.91 10.67 14.13
C SER A 10 -0.12 11.73 13.78
N ALA A 11 0.10 12.98 14.17
CA ALA A 11 -0.79 14.09 13.82
C ALA A 11 -0.77 14.37 12.30
N ARG A 12 0.41 14.32 11.67
CA ARG A 12 0.55 14.49 10.21
C ARG A 12 -0.16 13.39 9.43
N ILE A 13 -0.03 12.14 9.87
CA ILE A 13 -0.71 10.99 9.26
C ILE A 13 -2.22 11.17 9.33
N ARG A 14 -2.75 11.52 10.49
CA ARG A 14 -4.19 11.70 10.71
C ARG A 14 -4.76 12.85 9.87
N ILE A 15 -4.12 14.00 9.84
CA ILE A 15 -4.62 15.13 9.04
C ILE A 15 -4.57 14.87 7.54
N ILE A 16 -3.59 14.09 7.06
CA ILE A 16 -3.52 13.66 5.67
C ILE A 16 -4.65 12.68 5.37
N ASN A 17 -4.92 11.72 6.27
CA ASN A 17 -6.01 10.76 6.13
C ASN A 17 -7.37 11.46 6.04
N ASP A 18 -7.66 12.35 6.99
CA ASP A 18 -8.87 13.19 7.02
C ASP A 18 -9.00 14.02 5.72
N TRP A 19 -7.92 14.67 5.32
CA TRP A 19 -7.94 15.49 4.10
C TRP A 19 -8.22 14.65 2.85
N VAL A 20 -7.61 13.47 2.70
CA VAL A 20 -7.84 12.58 1.55
C VAL A 20 -9.25 11.98 1.59
N TYR A 21 -9.80 11.72 2.78
CA TYR A 21 -11.20 11.32 2.94
C TYR A 21 -12.14 12.36 2.34
N HIS A 22 -11.94 13.64 2.67
CA HIS A 22 -12.77 14.75 2.19
C HIS A 22 -12.47 15.19 0.75
N ASN A 23 -11.30 14.82 0.21
CA ASN A 23 -10.89 15.20 -1.14
C ASN A 23 -11.55 14.30 -2.18
N HIS A 24 -12.56 14.79 -2.87
CA HIS A 24 -13.40 14.07 -3.82
C HIS A 24 -14.12 12.85 -3.24
N GLY A 25 -15.14 12.38 -3.96
CA GLY A 25 -15.92 11.21 -3.55
C GLY A 25 -15.16 9.89 -3.67
N PHE A 26 -15.79 8.83 -3.13
CA PHE A 26 -15.37 7.46 -3.35
C PHE A 26 -15.96 6.92 -4.65
N GLY A 27 -15.13 6.35 -5.50
CA GLY A 27 -15.56 5.72 -6.74
C GLY A 27 -14.38 5.21 -7.54
N LYS A 28 -14.66 4.36 -8.52
CA LYS A 28 -13.61 3.85 -9.40
C LYS A 28 -13.04 5.00 -10.24
N ASN A 29 -11.74 5.23 -10.16
CA ASN A 29 -11.05 6.14 -11.03
C ASN A 29 -10.84 5.48 -12.40
N ASN A 30 -11.34 6.13 -13.46
CA ASN A 30 -11.22 5.64 -14.84
C ASN A 30 -9.99 6.22 -15.56
N GLN A 31 -9.21 7.07 -14.90
CA GLN A 31 -7.94 7.52 -15.42
C GLN A 31 -6.87 6.46 -15.23
N PHE A 32 -5.90 6.44 -16.10
CA PHE A 32 -4.76 5.53 -15.98
C PHE A 32 -3.51 6.16 -16.59
N PHE A 33 -2.37 5.74 -16.08
CA PHE A 33 -1.10 6.17 -16.62
C PHE A 33 -0.58 5.13 -17.61
N VAL A 34 -0.55 5.47 -18.89
CA VAL A 34 -0.09 4.66 -20.04
C VAL A 34 -0.98 3.46 -20.36
N VAL A 35 -1.20 2.56 -19.39
CA VAL A 35 -2.06 1.38 -19.55
C VAL A 35 -2.97 1.20 -18.34
N PRO A 36 -4.21 0.66 -18.51
CA PRO A 36 -5.17 0.51 -17.42
C PRO A 36 -4.64 -0.28 -16.22
N ALA A 37 -3.80 -1.28 -16.44
CA ALA A 37 -3.24 -2.13 -15.39
C ALA A 37 -2.32 -1.38 -14.41
N LEU A 38 -1.78 -0.22 -14.81
CA LEU A 38 -0.96 0.62 -13.94
C LEU A 38 -1.81 1.50 -13.01
N GLY A 39 -3.08 1.70 -13.33
CA GLY A 39 -3.99 2.57 -12.59
C GLY A 39 -3.62 4.06 -12.67
N PRO A 40 -4.32 4.91 -11.91
CA PRO A 40 -4.06 6.35 -11.85
C PRO A 40 -2.77 6.65 -11.09
N THR A 41 -2.16 7.80 -11.40
CA THR A 41 -1.08 8.35 -10.56
C THR A 41 -1.68 9.04 -9.33
N PRO A 42 -0.90 9.25 -8.24
CA PRO A 42 -1.36 10.02 -7.09
C PRO A 42 -1.88 11.42 -7.46
N VAL A 43 -1.30 12.07 -8.47
CA VAL A 43 -1.77 13.38 -8.96
C VAL A 43 -3.16 13.27 -9.59
N GLN A 44 -3.41 12.24 -10.40
CA GLN A 44 -4.75 12.02 -10.99
C GLN A 44 -5.79 11.72 -9.90
N VAL A 45 -5.40 10.96 -8.86
CA VAL A 45 -6.27 10.71 -7.70
C VAL A 45 -6.55 12.00 -6.93
N LEU A 46 -5.52 12.85 -6.77
CA LEU A 46 -5.64 14.17 -6.14
C LEU A 46 -6.70 15.05 -6.85
N GLU A 47 -6.76 14.97 -8.17
CA GLU A 47 -7.64 15.81 -9.00
C GLU A 47 -9.07 15.27 -9.14
N THR A 48 -9.24 13.95 -9.09
CA THR A 48 -10.52 13.31 -9.45
C THR A 48 -11.05 12.29 -8.46
N GLY A 49 -10.31 12.01 -7.37
CA GLY A 49 -10.65 10.98 -6.40
C GLY A 49 -10.32 9.57 -6.88
N GLY A 50 -10.84 8.57 -6.19
CA GLY A 50 -10.58 7.19 -6.51
C GLY A 50 -11.22 6.19 -5.54
N ASP A 51 -10.92 4.91 -5.72
CA ASP A 51 -11.32 3.84 -4.83
C ASP A 51 -10.37 3.70 -3.61
N CYS A 52 -10.53 2.63 -2.84
CA CYS A 52 -9.69 2.40 -1.65
C CYS A 52 -8.19 2.29 -1.99
N GLY A 53 -7.85 1.61 -3.08
CA GLY A 53 -6.47 1.48 -3.52
C GLY A 53 -5.89 2.82 -3.97
N ASP A 54 -6.66 3.61 -4.71
CA ASP A 54 -6.25 4.89 -5.24
C ASP A 54 -6.03 5.92 -4.13
N LYS A 55 -7.01 6.09 -3.24
CA LYS A 55 -6.91 7.02 -2.09
C LYS A 55 -5.78 6.61 -1.14
N SER A 56 -5.58 5.33 -0.88
CA SER A 56 -4.47 4.83 -0.08
C SER A 56 -3.11 5.14 -0.72
N ARG A 57 -2.98 5.03 -2.04
CA ARG A 57 -1.77 5.45 -2.78
C ARG A 57 -1.51 6.95 -2.62
N LEU A 58 -2.56 7.76 -2.68
CA LEU A 58 -2.42 9.21 -2.48
C LEU A 58 -1.93 9.52 -1.07
N VAL A 59 -2.50 8.92 -0.01
CA VAL A 59 -2.01 9.06 1.37
C VAL A 59 -0.54 8.66 1.46
N SER A 60 -0.18 7.47 0.95
CA SER A 60 1.20 7.00 0.99
C SER A 60 2.17 7.93 0.25
N ALA A 61 1.76 8.50 -0.90
CA ALA A 61 2.55 9.47 -1.63
C ALA A 61 2.76 10.77 -0.83
N MET A 62 1.69 11.30 -0.21
CA MET A 62 1.77 12.52 0.62
C MET A 62 2.64 12.32 1.87
N LEU A 63 2.56 11.15 2.51
CA LEU A 63 3.40 10.81 3.66
C LEU A 63 4.87 10.71 3.28
N ARG A 64 5.17 10.14 2.11
CA ARG A 64 6.53 10.05 1.57
C ARG A 64 7.17 11.43 1.37
N GLU A 65 6.42 12.42 0.88
CA GLU A 65 6.90 13.80 0.75
C GLU A 65 7.28 14.44 2.09
N LEU A 66 6.75 13.91 3.19
CA LEU A 66 7.10 14.32 4.56
C LEU A 66 8.21 13.44 5.19
N GLY A 67 8.76 12.47 4.44
CA GLY A 67 9.74 11.53 4.96
C GLY A 67 9.15 10.44 5.87
N ILE A 68 7.82 10.31 5.93
CA ILE A 68 7.13 9.31 6.76
C ILE A 68 7.05 8.01 5.98
N GLN A 69 7.64 6.94 6.52
CA GLN A 69 7.59 5.62 5.93
C GLN A 69 6.18 5.04 6.02
N SER A 70 5.63 4.65 4.89
CA SER A 70 4.28 4.06 4.81
C SER A 70 4.19 3.07 3.66
N GLY A 71 3.14 2.27 3.65
CA GLY A 71 2.83 1.37 2.56
C GLY A 71 1.38 0.91 2.61
N LEU A 72 0.88 0.41 1.48
CA LEU A 72 -0.46 -0.13 1.39
C LEU A 72 -0.53 -1.48 2.08
N VAL A 73 -1.65 -1.69 2.77
CA VAL A 73 -2.04 -2.96 3.36
C VAL A 73 -3.37 -3.38 2.74
N MET A 74 -3.40 -4.56 2.17
CA MET A 74 -4.61 -5.14 1.59
C MET A 74 -5.28 -6.07 2.58
N ILE A 75 -6.58 -5.92 2.74
CA ILE A 75 -7.42 -6.82 3.53
C ILE A 75 -8.07 -7.84 2.60
N PHE A 76 -8.05 -9.09 3.01
CA PHE A 76 -8.63 -10.22 2.28
C PHE A 76 -9.73 -10.85 3.13
N SER A 77 -10.77 -11.38 2.49
CA SER A 77 -11.83 -12.12 3.18
C SER A 77 -11.40 -13.54 3.57
N CYS A 78 -10.37 -14.08 2.94
CA CYS A 78 -9.74 -15.35 3.27
C CYS A 78 -8.29 -15.34 2.76
N ARG A 79 -7.51 -16.38 3.12
CA ARG A 79 -6.07 -16.47 2.80
C ARG A 79 -5.76 -16.37 1.31
N ASP A 80 -6.58 -17.00 0.47
CA ASP A 80 -6.37 -17.11 -0.98
C ASP A 80 -7.39 -16.29 -1.79
N CYS A 81 -8.18 -15.45 -1.11
CA CYS A 81 -9.18 -14.59 -1.74
C CYS A 81 -8.54 -13.38 -2.46
N MET A 82 -9.36 -12.69 -3.22
CA MET A 82 -9.01 -11.36 -3.75
C MET A 82 -9.06 -10.33 -2.62
N PRO A 83 -8.23 -9.27 -2.69
CA PRO A 83 -8.31 -8.20 -1.73
C PRO A 83 -9.67 -7.49 -1.85
N ILE A 84 -10.29 -7.22 -0.70
CA ILE A 84 -11.59 -6.56 -0.62
C ILE A 84 -11.46 -5.09 -0.23
N HIS A 85 -10.37 -4.72 0.43
CA HIS A 85 -10.11 -3.34 0.85
C HIS A 85 -8.62 -3.05 0.92
N THR A 86 -8.26 -1.77 0.84
CA THR A 86 -6.88 -1.30 0.94
C THR A 86 -6.81 -0.15 1.93
N LEU A 87 -5.87 -0.26 2.86
CA LEU A 87 -5.55 0.68 3.92
C LEU A 87 -4.10 1.17 3.77
N VAL A 88 -3.71 2.09 4.63
CA VAL A 88 -2.31 2.51 4.78
C VAL A 88 -1.82 2.17 6.18
N GLU A 89 -0.69 1.47 6.27
CA GLU A 89 0.09 1.39 7.49
C GLU A 89 1.27 2.36 7.40
N ALA A 90 1.43 3.21 8.39
CA ALA A 90 2.49 4.21 8.45
C ALA A 90 3.29 4.10 9.74
N ARG A 91 4.57 4.48 9.68
CA ARG A 91 5.44 4.57 10.87
C ARG A 91 5.27 5.94 11.51
N TYR A 92 5.18 5.97 12.83
CA TYR A 92 5.16 7.17 13.64
C TYR A 92 6.06 6.99 14.87
N GLU A 93 6.16 7.98 15.74
CA GLU A 93 7.07 7.99 16.91
C GLU A 93 6.81 6.81 17.85
N GLY A 94 5.55 6.40 18.02
CA GLY A 94 5.11 5.30 18.90
C GLY A 94 5.11 3.91 18.25
N GLY A 95 5.53 3.78 16.99
CA GLY A 95 5.52 2.50 16.28
C GLY A 95 4.88 2.55 14.90
N ARG A 96 3.86 1.75 14.67
CA ARG A 96 3.08 1.73 13.44
C ARG A 96 1.63 2.02 13.71
N MET A 97 0.97 2.70 12.79
CA MET A 97 -0.46 2.95 12.83
C MET A 97 -1.12 2.65 11.49
N VAL A 98 -2.33 2.14 11.56
CA VAL A 98 -3.19 1.95 10.40
C VAL A 98 -4.13 3.14 10.28
N VAL A 99 -4.30 3.63 9.06
CA VAL A 99 -5.33 4.62 8.72
C VAL A 99 -6.10 4.19 7.48
N ASP A 100 -7.36 4.58 7.42
CA ASP A 100 -8.27 4.28 6.32
C ASP A 100 -8.82 5.58 5.70
N PRO A 101 -8.35 5.96 4.51
CA PRO A 101 -8.78 7.20 3.86
C PRO A 101 -10.18 7.11 3.23
N ILE A 102 -10.83 5.94 3.28
CA ILE A 102 -12.21 5.77 2.78
C ILE A 102 -13.23 6.07 3.85
N TRP A 103 -12.86 5.85 5.11
CA TRP A 103 -13.75 6.00 6.26
C TRP A 103 -13.25 7.05 7.25
N ASP A 104 -12.10 7.66 6.98
CA ASP A 104 -11.39 8.52 7.92
C ASP A 104 -11.25 7.85 9.30
N ILE A 105 -10.64 6.68 9.30
CA ILE A 105 -10.45 5.86 10.50
C ILE A 105 -8.99 5.84 10.89
N ASP A 106 -8.75 5.97 12.19
CA ASP A 106 -7.55 5.57 12.90
C ASP A 106 -7.94 4.61 14.05
N TYR A 107 -6.97 3.92 14.59
CA TYR A 107 -7.20 2.89 15.61
C TYR A 107 -6.40 3.24 16.88
N PRO A 108 -6.92 4.13 17.75
CA PRO A 108 -6.27 4.45 19.01
C PRO A 108 -6.42 3.30 20.02
N ALA A 109 -5.35 3.01 20.75
CA ALA A 109 -5.36 2.13 21.91
C ALA A 109 -5.70 2.91 23.18
N ALA A 110 -6.04 2.19 24.25
CA ALA A 110 -6.39 2.80 25.54
C ALA A 110 -5.24 3.59 26.21
N ASP A 111 -4.01 3.25 25.87
CA ASP A 111 -2.78 3.92 26.35
C ASP A 111 -2.40 5.15 25.53
N GLY A 112 -3.21 5.54 24.56
CA GLY A 112 -2.99 6.71 23.71
C GLY A 112 -2.08 6.47 22.50
N ARG A 113 -1.47 5.29 22.34
CA ARG A 113 -0.78 4.91 21.11
C ARG A 113 -1.77 4.55 20.00
N PHE A 114 -1.31 4.48 18.77
CA PHE A 114 -2.08 3.96 17.64
C PHE A 114 -1.68 2.51 17.33
N LEU A 115 -2.63 1.75 16.78
CA LEU A 115 -2.48 0.33 16.48
C LEU A 115 -2.05 0.13 15.02
N GLY A 116 -1.05 -0.71 14.82
CA GLY A 116 -0.66 -1.26 13.53
C GLY A 116 -1.46 -2.51 13.16
N VAL A 117 -1.22 -3.04 11.95
CA VAL A 117 -1.87 -4.26 11.47
C VAL A 117 -1.69 -5.43 12.45
N ARG A 118 -0.51 -5.57 13.02
CA ARG A 118 -0.21 -6.64 13.99
C ARG A 118 -1.04 -6.58 15.27
N ASP A 119 -1.28 -5.37 15.74
CA ASP A 119 -2.07 -5.15 16.95
C ASP A 119 -3.56 -5.43 16.70
N LEU A 120 -4.01 -5.25 15.45
CA LEU A 120 -5.39 -5.44 15.04
C LEU A 120 -5.70 -6.88 14.65
N ALA A 121 -4.72 -7.63 14.14
CA ALA A 121 -4.89 -9.01 13.72
C ALA A 121 -5.27 -9.91 14.92
N GLY A 122 -6.27 -10.78 14.75
CA GLY A 122 -6.76 -11.67 15.79
C GLY A 122 -7.55 -10.99 16.91
N THR A 123 -7.94 -9.70 16.73
CA THR A 123 -8.67 -8.93 17.75
C THR A 123 -9.99 -8.37 17.18
N SER A 124 -10.92 -8.01 18.06
CA SER A 124 -12.16 -7.30 17.69
C SER A 124 -11.97 -5.80 17.51
N LEU A 125 -10.80 -5.25 17.83
CA LEU A 125 -10.57 -3.80 17.93
C LEU A 125 -10.92 -3.04 16.64
N GLY A 126 -10.59 -3.62 15.47
CA GLY A 126 -10.93 -3.01 14.19
C GLY A 126 -12.44 -2.92 13.98
N ARG A 127 -13.18 -4.00 14.27
CA ARG A 127 -14.64 -4.06 14.18
C ARG A 127 -15.30 -3.13 15.20
N ASP A 128 -14.83 -3.13 16.43
CA ASP A 128 -15.38 -2.29 17.49
C ASP A 128 -15.23 -0.80 17.14
N ARG A 129 -14.08 -0.42 16.56
CA ARG A 129 -13.85 0.94 16.08
C ARG A 129 -14.81 1.33 14.96
N LEU A 130 -15.04 0.43 14.00
CA LEU A 130 -16.01 0.64 12.92
C LEU A 130 -17.42 0.82 13.46
N ALA A 131 -17.83 -0.03 14.41
CA ALA A 131 -19.15 0.06 15.06
C ALA A 131 -19.31 1.41 15.79
N GLN A 132 -18.28 1.87 16.50
CA GLN A 132 -18.31 3.19 17.15
C GLN A 132 -18.50 4.32 16.14
N LEU A 133 -17.78 4.29 15.00
CA LEU A 133 -17.92 5.31 13.98
C LEU A 133 -19.29 5.30 13.32
N GLN A 134 -19.86 4.13 13.06
CA GLN A 134 -21.23 4.01 12.56
C GLN A 134 -22.25 4.64 13.51
N LEU A 135 -22.09 4.44 14.82
CA LEU A 135 -22.92 5.08 15.84
C LEU A 135 -22.72 6.59 15.89
N GLN A 136 -21.48 7.07 15.80
CA GLN A 136 -21.16 8.50 15.86
C GLN A 136 -21.64 9.27 14.64
N ARG A 137 -21.51 8.70 13.45
CA ARG A 137 -21.86 9.32 12.15
C ARG A 137 -23.30 9.06 11.73
N GLY A 138 -24.01 8.15 12.42
CA GLY A 138 -25.35 7.75 12.08
C GLY A 138 -25.46 6.85 10.85
N THR A 139 -26.68 6.60 10.37
CA THR A 139 -26.95 5.69 9.24
C THR A 139 -26.56 6.25 7.87
N ALA A 140 -26.16 7.50 7.77
CA ALA A 140 -25.79 8.14 6.50
C ALA A 140 -24.49 7.59 5.93
N ASP A 141 -23.51 7.25 6.77
CA ASP A 141 -22.25 6.60 6.40
C ASP A 141 -22.39 5.07 6.49
N LYS A 142 -23.23 4.49 5.64
CA LYS A 142 -23.35 3.03 5.58
C LYS A 142 -22.08 2.42 5.01
N ILE A 143 -21.26 1.86 5.87
CA ILE A 143 -20.14 0.99 5.52
C ILE A 143 -20.72 -0.35 5.02
N ARG A 144 -21.20 -0.37 3.78
CA ARG A 144 -22.01 -1.47 3.25
C ARG A 144 -21.23 -2.74 2.92
N TRP A 145 -19.89 -2.65 2.90
CA TRP A 145 -19.08 -3.71 2.30
C TRP A 145 -17.93 -4.19 3.18
N MET A 146 -17.73 -3.62 4.37
CA MET A 146 -16.86 -4.25 5.34
C MET A 146 -17.55 -5.52 5.85
N PRO A 147 -16.93 -6.69 5.68
CA PRO A 147 -17.51 -7.92 6.20
C PRO A 147 -17.68 -7.81 7.71
N GLU A 148 -18.85 -8.19 8.19
CA GLU A 148 -19.22 -8.20 9.62
C GLU A 148 -18.38 -9.20 10.42
N ASN A 149 -17.58 -10.04 9.77
CA ASN A 149 -16.83 -11.11 10.41
C ASN A 149 -15.47 -10.62 10.93
N GLU A 150 -15.06 -11.25 11.99
CA GLU A 150 -13.92 -10.94 12.85
C GLU A 150 -12.55 -11.02 12.17
N ALA A 151 -12.49 -11.65 11.00
CA ALA A 151 -11.24 -12.02 10.31
C ALA A 151 -10.67 -10.91 9.42
N THR A 152 -11.20 -9.70 9.44
CA THR A 152 -10.85 -8.63 8.49
C THR A 152 -9.35 -8.31 8.51
N PHE A 153 -8.74 -8.23 9.69
CA PHE A 153 -7.31 -7.95 9.83
C PHE A 153 -6.43 -9.19 9.85
N ASP A 154 -6.98 -10.38 10.07
CA ASP A 154 -6.19 -11.63 10.12
C ASP A 154 -5.55 -11.97 8.78
N PHE A 155 -6.15 -11.52 7.71
CA PHE A 155 -5.65 -11.69 6.35
C PHE A 155 -5.07 -10.41 5.76
N ALA A 156 -4.76 -9.41 6.60
CA ALA A 156 -4.14 -8.16 6.13
C ALA A 156 -2.67 -8.38 5.78
N LYS A 157 -2.29 -8.04 4.54
CA LYS A 157 -0.93 -8.25 4.02
C LYS A 157 -0.49 -7.06 3.17
N PRO A 158 0.79 -6.67 3.21
CA PRO A 158 1.33 -5.66 2.28
C PRO A 158 1.42 -6.20 0.85
N LEU A 159 1.68 -7.49 0.71
CA LEU A 159 1.75 -8.21 -0.57
C LEU A 159 1.08 -9.58 -0.43
N ASN A 160 0.40 -10.02 -1.48
CA ASN A 160 -0.08 -11.40 -1.55
C ASN A 160 1.07 -12.32 -2.00
N TRP A 161 1.86 -12.80 -1.04
CA TRP A 161 2.97 -13.71 -1.28
C TRP A 161 2.53 -15.08 -1.80
N ASP A 162 1.29 -15.47 -1.57
CA ASP A 162 0.72 -16.74 -2.00
C ASP A 162 0.17 -16.71 -3.43
N LYS A 163 0.22 -15.55 -4.10
CA LYS A 163 -0.38 -15.33 -5.42
C LYS A 163 0.16 -16.26 -6.51
N ASN A 164 1.46 -16.56 -6.47
CA ASN A 164 2.11 -17.44 -7.46
C ASN A 164 3.42 -18.02 -6.89
N LEU A 165 4.02 -18.96 -7.63
CA LEU A 165 5.26 -19.60 -7.19
C LEU A 165 6.43 -18.62 -7.02
N VAL A 166 6.54 -17.62 -7.89
CA VAL A 166 7.64 -16.64 -7.81
C VAL A 166 7.57 -15.83 -6.51
N THR A 167 6.38 -15.34 -6.14
CA THR A 167 6.19 -14.60 -4.90
C THR A 167 6.41 -15.49 -3.67
N ARG A 168 5.99 -16.77 -3.71
CA ARG A 168 6.26 -17.73 -2.62
C ARG A 168 7.76 -17.99 -2.44
N PHE A 169 8.50 -18.19 -3.54
CA PHE A 169 9.97 -18.33 -3.47
C PHE A 169 10.65 -17.07 -2.97
N ALA A 170 10.19 -15.89 -3.39
CA ALA A 170 10.71 -14.62 -2.88
C ALA A 170 10.46 -14.46 -1.37
N ALA A 171 9.25 -14.77 -0.89
CA ALA A 171 8.94 -14.77 0.54
C ALA A 171 9.81 -15.75 1.32
N TYR A 172 10.00 -16.97 0.81
CA TYR A 172 10.88 -17.97 1.41
C TYR A 172 12.32 -17.47 1.48
N GLY A 173 12.86 -16.92 0.39
CA GLY A 173 14.21 -16.34 0.36
C GLY A 173 14.39 -15.20 1.36
N LEU A 174 13.39 -14.31 1.50
CA LEU A 174 13.41 -13.25 2.52
C LEU A 174 13.42 -13.83 3.94
N SER A 175 12.63 -14.88 4.19
CA SER A 175 12.60 -15.56 5.50
C SER A 175 13.94 -16.21 5.84
N LEU A 176 14.64 -16.80 4.86
CA LEU A 176 15.99 -17.33 5.05
C LEU A 176 17.02 -16.25 5.41
N LEU A 177 16.81 -15.01 4.95
CA LEU A 177 17.62 -13.85 5.29
C LEU A 177 17.22 -13.20 6.63
N GLY A 178 16.28 -13.80 7.36
CA GLY A 178 15.82 -13.31 8.66
C GLY A 178 14.76 -12.19 8.58
N TYR A 179 14.22 -11.89 7.39
CA TYR A 179 13.12 -10.94 7.25
C TYR A 179 11.77 -11.65 7.39
N ASP A 180 10.82 -10.98 8.04
CA ASP A 180 9.42 -11.41 8.03
C ASP A 180 8.69 -10.76 6.83
N PRO A 181 8.34 -11.54 5.79
CA PRO A 181 7.68 -10.99 4.60
C PRO A 181 6.34 -10.31 4.90
N GLY A 182 5.65 -10.74 5.96
CA GLY A 182 4.37 -10.16 6.39
C GLY A 182 4.50 -8.75 6.97
N GLN A 183 5.72 -8.29 7.28
CA GLN A 183 5.99 -7.00 7.89
C GLN A 183 6.69 -6.01 7.00
N LEU A 184 7.10 -6.45 5.83
CA LEU A 184 7.73 -5.57 4.86
C LEU A 184 6.67 -4.60 4.33
N PHE A 185 7.01 -3.32 4.29
CA PHE A 185 6.21 -2.38 3.53
C PHE A 185 6.24 -2.76 2.04
N ARG A 186 5.12 -2.57 1.40
CA ARG A 186 5.04 -2.75 -0.05
C ARG A 186 6.04 -1.83 -0.74
N PRO A 187 6.84 -2.33 -1.69
CA PRO A 187 7.80 -1.52 -2.42
C PRO A 187 7.12 -0.35 -3.15
N GLN A 188 7.68 0.85 -3.03
CA GLN A 188 7.12 2.08 -3.59
C GLN A 188 6.87 2.02 -5.11
N PHE A 189 7.70 1.31 -5.85
CA PHE A 189 7.52 1.17 -7.31
C PHE A 189 6.22 0.44 -7.70
N LEU A 190 5.63 -0.32 -6.77
CA LEU A 190 4.30 -0.94 -6.98
C LEU A 190 3.15 0.03 -6.72
N GLU A 191 3.44 1.17 -6.10
CA GLU A 191 2.47 2.19 -5.71
C GLU A 191 2.49 3.41 -6.62
N ASP A 192 3.59 3.60 -7.37
CA ASP A 192 3.80 4.69 -8.30
C ASP A 192 3.93 4.15 -9.74
N PRO A 193 2.89 4.32 -10.58
CA PRO A 193 2.91 3.84 -11.96
C PRO A 193 4.05 4.41 -12.81
N LYS A 194 4.46 5.67 -12.55
CA LYS A 194 5.59 6.30 -13.27
C LYS A 194 6.91 5.66 -12.89
N LEU A 195 7.11 5.43 -11.60
CA LEU A 195 8.31 4.77 -11.10
C LEU A 195 8.38 3.31 -11.58
N ALA A 196 7.27 2.58 -11.54
CA ALA A 196 7.18 1.22 -12.05
C ALA A 196 7.59 1.13 -13.53
N LEU A 197 7.05 2.02 -14.36
CA LEU A 197 7.39 2.07 -15.78
C LEU A 197 8.87 2.44 -16.01
N THR A 198 9.37 3.43 -15.28
CA THR A 198 10.79 3.84 -15.37
C THR A 198 11.72 2.68 -15.04
N LEU A 199 11.48 1.97 -13.95
CA LEU A 199 12.28 0.81 -13.55
C LEU A 199 12.20 -0.33 -14.57
N ALA A 200 11.02 -0.59 -15.13
CA ALA A 200 10.84 -1.60 -16.18
C ALA A 200 11.65 -1.24 -17.43
N LEU A 201 11.61 0.02 -17.89
CA LEU A 201 12.39 0.49 -19.04
C LEU A 201 13.91 0.41 -18.79
N LEU A 202 14.36 0.79 -17.59
CA LEU A 202 15.77 0.64 -17.21
C LEU A 202 16.22 -0.81 -17.18
N ALA A 203 15.38 -1.72 -16.67
CA ALA A 203 15.67 -3.16 -16.68
C ALA A 203 15.80 -3.70 -18.13
N VAL A 204 14.87 -3.32 -19.01
CA VAL A 204 14.95 -3.69 -20.44
C VAL A 204 16.23 -3.14 -21.08
N ALA A 205 16.58 -1.88 -20.85
CA ALA A 205 17.80 -1.28 -21.38
C ALA A 205 19.06 -2.04 -20.87
N ALA A 206 19.11 -2.36 -19.58
CA ALA A 206 20.19 -3.14 -19.00
C ALA A 206 20.31 -4.54 -19.63
N MET A 207 19.19 -5.22 -19.88
CA MET A 207 19.18 -6.52 -20.56
C MET A 207 19.70 -6.43 -21.99
N ILE A 208 19.34 -5.39 -22.74
CA ILE A 208 19.85 -5.16 -24.12
C ILE A 208 21.35 -4.94 -24.09
N VAL A 209 21.86 -4.13 -23.17
CA VAL A 209 23.30 -3.89 -23.02
C VAL A 209 24.03 -5.19 -22.67
N ALA A 210 23.53 -5.95 -21.69
CA ALA A 210 24.11 -7.24 -21.31
C ALA A 210 24.11 -8.24 -22.48
N ALA A 211 23.02 -8.34 -23.22
CA ALA A 211 22.95 -9.20 -24.41
C ALA A 211 23.98 -8.80 -25.47
N ASN A 212 24.16 -7.51 -25.73
CA ASN A 212 25.21 -7.01 -26.67
C ASN A 212 26.59 -7.38 -26.20
N PHE A 213 26.92 -7.28 -24.91
CA PHE A 213 28.19 -7.72 -24.36
C PHE A 213 28.42 -9.22 -24.57
N VAL A 214 27.45 -10.04 -24.31
CA VAL A 214 27.52 -11.50 -24.50
C VAL A 214 27.77 -11.84 -25.98
N VAL A 215 27.01 -11.23 -26.89
CA VAL A 215 27.18 -11.44 -28.35
C VAL A 215 28.58 -11.05 -28.81
N ARG A 216 29.12 -9.91 -28.36
CA ARG A 216 30.49 -9.48 -28.68
C ARG A 216 31.52 -10.45 -28.14
N ALA A 217 31.40 -10.88 -26.89
CA ALA A 217 32.33 -11.84 -26.27
C ALA A 217 32.31 -13.19 -27.01
N ILE A 218 31.16 -13.70 -27.41
CA ILE A 218 31.05 -14.92 -28.24
C ILE A 218 31.70 -14.72 -29.62
N SER A 219 31.46 -13.60 -30.28
CA SER A 219 32.05 -13.30 -31.59
C SER A 219 33.58 -13.22 -31.52
N GLU A 220 34.12 -12.60 -30.48
CA GLU A 220 35.57 -12.52 -30.26
C GLU A 220 36.20 -13.91 -29.99
N LEU A 221 35.50 -14.77 -29.22
CA LEU A 221 35.90 -16.14 -28.99
C LEU A 221 35.92 -16.95 -30.32
N CYS A 222 34.85 -16.88 -31.09
CA CYS A 222 34.75 -17.59 -32.36
C CYS A 222 35.88 -17.16 -33.33
N ASN A 223 36.17 -15.85 -33.40
CA ASN A 223 37.26 -15.34 -34.27
C ASN A 223 38.69 -15.73 -33.81
N LYS A 224 38.87 -16.17 -32.57
CA LYS A 224 40.18 -16.68 -32.10
C LYS A 224 40.44 -18.14 -32.42
N TYR A 225 39.44 -18.88 -32.76
CA TYR A 225 39.53 -20.32 -33.05
C TYR A 225 39.27 -20.68 -34.53
N THR A 226 39.00 -19.70 -35.36
CA THR A 226 39.05 -19.77 -36.83
C THR A 226 40.33 -19.15 -37.36
#